data_28dcf458b69af50d039f31274b3c49d5
#
_entry.id   28dcf458b69af50d039f31274b3c49d5
#
_cell.length_a   1.000
_cell.length_b   1.000
_cell.length_c   1.000
_cell.angle_alpha   90.00
_cell.angle_beta   90.00
_cell.angle_gamma   90.00
#
_symmetry.space_group_name_H-M   'P 1'
#
loop_
_entity.id
_entity.type
_entity.pdbx_description
1 polymer ?
#
loop_
_entity_poly.entity_id
_entity_poly.type
_entity_poly.pdbx_seq_one_letter_code
_entity_poly.pdbx_strand_id
1 'polypeptide(L)'
;FVTIGTGGVTGVYYPTGGSICRLVNKDRASHGVRCTVESTGGSVYNINTIRAGELDLGVAQSDWQYHAYNGTSKFADAGAFTDLRAVFSVHPEPFTVVARADSGIRNLEDLKGKRVNIGNPGSGQRGTMEVLMEALGWDKSTFSLASELKSSEQSKALCDNKIDAMVFTVGHPSGSIKEATTSCDSVLVNVTGAAVDGLVANNDFYRTATIPGGMYNGNPDDTHTFGVGATVVTSAAVSEHVIHTIVKGVFENFDSFKKLHPAF
;
A
#
# COMPACT_ATOMS: atom_id res chain seq x y z
N PHE A 1 -18.21 -14.93 11.42
CA PHE A 1 -17.04 -14.05 11.57
C PHE A 1 -16.49 -13.69 10.20
N VAL A 2 -16.00 -12.49 10.05
CA VAL A 2 -15.37 -11.98 8.84
C VAL A 2 -14.04 -11.33 9.23
N THR A 3 -12.97 -11.71 8.55
CA THR A 3 -11.62 -11.16 8.80
C THR A 3 -11.15 -10.39 7.58
N ILE A 4 -10.69 -9.15 7.80
CA ILE A 4 -10.12 -8.29 6.76
C ILE A 4 -8.60 -8.23 6.95
N GLY A 5 -7.85 -8.78 6.00
CA GLY A 5 -6.40 -8.63 5.93
C GLY A 5 -6.01 -7.21 5.52
N THR A 6 -5.03 -6.64 6.18
CA THR A 6 -4.62 -5.24 6.00
C THR A 6 -3.13 -5.12 5.64
N GLY A 7 -2.34 -4.47 6.45
CA GLY A 7 -0.90 -4.29 6.31
C GLY A 7 -0.30 -3.91 7.65
N GLY A 8 0.86 -3.29 7.63
CA GLY A 8 1.47 -2.76 8.86
C GLY A 8 0.59 -1.68 9.52
N VAL A 9 0.58 -1.66 10.84
CA VAL A 9 -0.29 -0.77 11.64
C VAL A 9 -0.03 0.74 11.43
N THR A 10 1.13 1.10 10.91
CA THR A 10 1.51 2.49 10.59
C THR A 10 1.13 2.92 9.17
N GLY A 11 0.61 1.99 8.35
CA GLY A 11 0.06 2.26 7.02
C GLY A 11 -1.43 2.60 7.08
N VAL A 12 -2.04 2.82 5.90
CA VAL A 12 -3.45 3.21 5.79
C VAL A 12 -4.40 2.00 5.67
N TYR A 13 -3.93 0.83 5.29
CA TYR A 13 -4.77 -0.38 5.23
C TYR A 13 -5.36 -0.78 6.58
N TYR A 14 -4.56 -0.68 7.65
CA TYR A 14 -5.01 -1.06 8.98
C TYR A 14 -6.18 -0.17 9.47
N PRO A 15 -6.10 1.17 9.45
CA PRO A 15 -7.26 2.01 9.74
C PRO A 15 -8.41 1.83 8.74
N THR A 16 -8.15 1.47 7.47
CA THR A 16 -9.22 1.15 6.50
C THR A 16 -10.05 -0.04 6.96
N GLY A 17 -9.40 -1.18 7.23
CA GLY A 17 -10.09 -2.37 7.74
C GLY A 17 -10.78 -2.10 9.09
N GLY A 18 -10.12 -1.38 9.99
CA GLY A 18 -10.66 -0.99 11.28
C GLY A 18 -11.93 -0.13 11.16
N SER A 19 -11.94 0.82 10.23
CA SER A 19 -13.08 1.70 9.96
C SER A 19 -14.28 0.92 9.39
N ILE A 20 -14.01 0.02 8.44
CA ILE A 20 -15.03 -0.88 7.89
C ILE A 20 -15.63 -1.73 9.01
N CYS A 21 -14.79 -2.43 9.77
CA CYS A 21 -15.27 -3.29 10.85
C CYS A 21 -16.00 -2.53 11.95
N ARG A 22 -15.59 -1.30 12.27
CA ARG A 22 -16.29 -0.45 13.24
C ARG A 22 -17.73 -0.16 12.80
N LEU A 23 -17.94 0.17 11.51
CA LEU A 23 -19.26 0.46 10.99
C LEU A 23 -20.12 -0.82 10.89
N VAL A 24 -19.57 -1.90 10.40
CA VAL A 24 -20.26 -3.19 10.31
C VAL A 24 -20.68 -3.68 11.70
N ASN A 25 -19.78 -3.66 12.68
CA ASN A 25 -20.05 -4.17 14.01
C ASN A 25 -21.08 -3.36 14.79
N LYS A 26 -21.36 -2.12 14.40
CA LYS A 26 -22.36 -1.26 15.04
C LYS A 26 -23.75 -1.91 15.05
N ASP A 27 -24.13 -2.54 13.94
CA ASP A 27 -25.43 -3.13 13.74
C ASP A 27 -25.39 -4.69 13.71
N ARG A 28 -24.31 -5.28 14.28
CA ARG A 28 -24.08 -6.73 14.24
C ARG A 28 -25.22 -7.58 14.82
N ALA A 29 -25.97 -7.04 15.75
CA ALA A 29 -27.12 -7.74 16.34
C ALA A 29 -28.24 -7.98 15.33
N SER A 30 -28.37 -7.12 14.31
CA SER A 30 -29.39 -7.22 13.28
C SER A 30 -29.02 -8.17 12.14
N HIS A 31 -27.74 -8.18 11.72
CA HIS A 31 -27.30 -8.96 10.55
C HIS A 31 -26.40 -10.16 10.89
N GLY A 32 -25.96 -10.31 12.15
CA GLY A 32 -25.19 -11.46 12.63
C GLY A 32 -23.72 -11.50 12.18
N VAL A 33 -23.24 -10.54 11.39
CA VAL A 33 -21.84 -10.48 10.90
C VAL A 33 -20.96 -9.79 11.94
N ARG A 34 -19.89 -10.45 12.38
CA ARG A 34 -18.84 -9.87 13.23
C ARG A 34 -17.57 -9.74 12.42
N CYS A 35 -17.09 -8.49 12.28
CA CYS A 35 -15.93 -8.12 11.50
C CYS A 35 -14.72 -7.88 12.42
N THR A 36 -13.56 -8.42 12.02
CA THR A 36 -12.27 -8.23 12.66
C THR A 36 -11.20 -7.88 11.63
N VAL A 37 -10.14 -7.21 12.06
CA VAL A 37 -9.00 -6.86 11.21
C VAL A 37 -7.77 -7.63 11.62
N GLU A 38 -6.95 -7.94 10.62
CA GLU A 38 -5.65 -8.57 10.80
C GLU A 38 -4.56 -7.71 10.18
N SER A 39 -3.49 -7.44 10.96
CA SER A 39 -2.27 -6.83 10.44
C SER A 39 -1.45 -7.90 9.72
N THR A 40 -1.14 -7.67 8.45
CA THR A 40 -0.53 -8.67 7.56
C THR A 40 0.71 -8.14 6.87
N GLY A 41 1.27 -8.97 5.99
CA GLY A 41 2.39 -8.61 5.11
C GLY A 41 2.04 -7.63 3.98
N GLY A 42 0.75 -7.35 3.72
CA GLY A 42 0.30 -6.43 2.67
C GLY A 42 -0.37 -7.12 1.47
N SER A 43 -0.43 -6.42 0.34
CA SER A 43 -1.30 -6.74 -0.81
C SER A 43 -1.16 -8.17 -1.34
N VAL A 44 0.06 -8.61 -1.65
CA VAL A 44 0.31 -9.93 -2.24
C VAL A 44 -0.01 -11.03 -1.22
N TYR A 45 0.37 -10.83 0.04
CA TYR A 45 0.01 -11.72 1.13
C TYR A 45 -1.51 -11.85 1.26
N ASN A 46 -2.23 -10.74 1.33
CA ASN A 46 -3.69 -10.73 1.49
C ASN A 46 -4.38 -11.50 0.38
N ILE A 47 -4.00 -11.25 -0.88
CA ILE A 47 -4.60 -11.94 -2.04
C ILE A 47 -4.33 -13.45 -1.99
N ASN A 48 -3.12 -13.88 -1.66
CA ASN A 48 -2.79 -15.30 -1.54
C ASN A 48 -3.56 -15.97 -0.39
N THR A 49 -3.73 -15.28 0.73
CA THR A 49 -4.45 -15.79 1.90
C THR A 49 -5.96 -15.85 1.66
N ILE A 50 -6.52 -14.90 0.87
CA ILE A 50 -7.91 -14.98 0.37
C ILE A 50 -8.08 -16.19 -0.58
N ARG A 51 -7.11 -16.40 -1.50
CA ARG A 51 -7.12 -17.56 -2.39
C ARG A 51 -7.13 -18.89 -1.61
N ALA A 52 -6.38 -18.95 -0.52
CA ALA A 52 -6.33 -20.12 0.36
C ALA A 52 -7.60 -20.31 1.22
N GLY A 53 -8.50 -19.32 1.25
CA GLY A 53 -9.71 -19.34 2.09
C GLY A 53 -9.47 -19.05 3.57
N GLU A 54 -8.30 -18.48 3.91
CA GLU A 54 -7.90 -18.14 5.29
C GLU A 54 -8.23 -16.70 5.66
N LEU A 55 -8.48 -15.82 4.67
CA LEU A 55 -9.03 -14.48 4.83
C LEU A 55 -10.31 -14.36 4.00
N ASP A 56 -11.30 -13.65 4.52
CA ASP A 56 -12.55 -13.36 3.80
C ASP A 56 -12.39 -12.18 2.85
N LEU A 57 -11.77 -11.11 3.33
CA LEU A 57 -11.49 -9.89 2.58
C LEU A 57 -10.06 -9.44 2.83
N GLY A 58 -9.58 -8.53 2.01
CA GLY A 58 -8.30 -7.86 2.19
C GLY A 58 -8.27 -6.50 1.52
N VAL A 59 -7.33 -5.67 1.94
CA VAL A 59 -7.01 -4.43 1.21
C VAL A 59 -5.78 -4.71 0.36
N ALA A 60 -5.83 -4.36 -0.91
CA ALA A 60 -4.75 -4.61 -1.86
C ALA A 60 -4.61 -3.46 -2.86
N GLN A 61 -3.38 -3.27 -3.34
CA GLN A 61 -3.09 -2.37 -4.44
C GLN A 61 -3.75 -2.87 -5.75
N SER A 62 -4.22 -1.96 -6.58
CA SER A 62 -4.90 -2.26 -7.84
C SER A 62 -4.03 -3.00 -8.87
N ASP A 63 -2.71 -2.76 -8.90
CA ASP A 63 -1.77 -3.49 -9.73
C ASP A 63 -1.69 -4.98 -9.36
N TRP A 64 -1.63 -5.30 -8.06
CA TRP A 64 -1.58 -6.69 -7.60
C TRP A 64 -2.92 -7.39 -7.72
N GLN A 65 -4.03 -6.66 -7.59
CA GLN A 65 -5.36 -7.19 -7.92
C GLN A 65 -5.43 -7.61 -9.40
N TYR A 66 -4.96 -6.76 -10.32
CA TYR A 66 -4.90 -7.07 -11.75
C TYR A 66 -4.03 -8.30 -12.03
N HIS A 67 -2.82 -8.32 -11.51
CA HIS A 67 -1.88 -9.42 -11.74
C HIS A 67 -2.37 -10.74 -11.13
N ALA A 68 -3.00 -10.73 -10.00
CA ALA A 68 -3.57 -11.92 -9.37
C ALA A 68 -4.74 -12.49 -10.20
N TYR A 69 -5.65 -11.63 -10.66
CA TYR A 69 -6.78 -12.06 -11.49
C TYR A 69 -6.33 -12.71 -12.79
N ASN A 70 -5.29 -12.14 -13.43
CA ASN A 70 -4.78 -12.62 -14.72
C ASN A 70 -3.68 -13.69 -14.59
N GLY A 71 -3.17 -13.99 -13.41
CA GLY A 71 -2.06 -14.95 -13.21
C GLY A 71 -0.76 -14.48 -13.84
N THR A 72 -0.42 -13.21 -13.66
CA THR A 72 0.79 -12.59 -14.21
C THR A 72 1.72 -12.05 -13.13
N SER A 73 2.96 -11.67 -13.46
CA SER A 73 3.95 -11.12 -12.52
C SER A 73 4.15 -12.04 -11.31
N LYS A 74 4.00 -11.52 -10.09
CA LYS A 74 4.15 -12.29 -8.83
C LYS A 74 3.19 -13.49 -8.69
N PHE A 75 2.16 -13.55 -9.51
CA PHE A 75 1.16 -14.63 -9.48
C PHE A 75 1.28 -15.61 -10.64
N ALA A 76 2.33 -15.50 -11.49
CA ALA A 76 2.51 -16.35 -12.64
C ALA A 76 2.58 -17.85 -12.28
N ASP A 77 3.34 -18.20 -11.24
CA ASP A 77 3.49 -19.59 -10.78
C ASP A 77 2.18 -20.15 -10.15
N ALA A 78 1.43 -19.29 -9.46
CA ALA A 78 0.17 -19.67 -8.82
C ALA A 78 -1.00 -19.75 -9.83
N GLY A 79 -0.84 -19.14 -11.01
CA GLY A 79 -1.87 -19.02 -12.03
C GLY A 79 -2.96 -18.00 -11.71
N ALA A 80 -3.88 -17.80 -12.63
CA ALA A 80 -4.97 -16.84 -12.51
C ALA A 80 -5.88 -17.15 -11.32
N PHE A 81 -6.24 -16.09 -10.58
CA PHE A 81 -7.23 -16.15 -9.50
C PHE A 81 -8.55 -15.52 -10.00
N THR A 82 -9.28 -16.23 -10.84
CA THR A 82 -10.51 -15.74 -11.48
C THR A 82 -11.68 -15.55 -10.52
N ASP A 83 -11.61 -16.12 -9.31
CA ASP A 83 -12.60 -15.90 -8.25
C ASP A 83 -12.33 -14.62 -7.42
N LEU A 84 -11.22 -13.93 -7.64
CA LEU A 84 -10.96 -12.64 -7.01
C LEU A 84 -12.01 -11.61 -7.43
N ARG A 85 -12.52 -10.85 -6.47
CA ARG A 85 -13.51 -9.78 -6.71
C ARG A 85 -13.06 -8.48 -6.06
N ALA A 86 -13.20 -7.38 -6.79
CA ALA A 86 -13.14 -6.04 -6.23
C ALA A 86 -14.47 -5.70 -5.57
N VAL A 87 -14.44 -5.18 -4.36
CA VAL A 87 -15.65 -4.73 -3.65
C VAL A 87 -15.85 -3.23 -3.86
N PHE A 88 -14.85 -2.41 -3.46
CA PHE A 88 -14.77 -0.97 -3.76
C PHE A 88 -13.35 -0.46 -3.59
N SER A 89 -13.05 0.69 -4.24
CA SER A 89 -11.80 1.42 -4.04
C SER A 89 -11.92 2.39 -2.88
N VAL A 90 -10.83 2.63 -2.16
CA VAL A 90 -10.82 3.44 -0.93
C VAL A 90 -10.08 4.77 -1.12
N HIS A 91 -8.82 4.72 -1.52
CA HIS A 91 -7.97 5.91 -1.65
C HIS A 91 -6.86 5.69 -2.69
N PRO A 92 -6.25 6.78 -3.22
CA PRO A 92 -5.03 6.67 -4.01
C PRO A 92 -3.85 6.26 -3.13
N GLU A 93 -2.87 5.61 -3.74
CA GLU A 93 -1.62 5.17 -3.11
C GLU A 93 -0.42 5.60 -3.95
N PRO A 94 0.08 6.82 -3.75
CA PRO A 94 1.33 7.25 -4.37
C PRO A 94 2.50 6.35 -3.95
N PHE A 95 3.33 5.97 -4.91
CA PHE A 95 4.62 5.34 -4.63
C PHE A 95 5.54 6.38 -4.03
N THR A 96 5.89 6.20 -2.77
CA THR A 96 6.55 7.22 -1.96
C THR A 96 7.96 6.78 -1.63
N VAL A 97 8.93 7.63 -1.93
CA VAL A 97 10.32 7.49 -1.49
C VAL A 97 10.59 8.56 -0.44
N VAL A 98 11.06 8.14 0.73
CA VAL A 98 11.49 9.03 1.81
C VAL A 98 12.97 8.77 2.08
N ALA A 99 13.77 9.82 2.06
CA ALA A 99 15.19 9.74 2.32
C ALA A 99 15.58 10.64 3.51
N ARG A 100 16.63 10.26 4.24
CA ARG A 100 17.22 11.18 5.22
C ARG A 100 17.79 12.42 4.51
N ALA A 101 17.57 13.58 5.09
CA ALA A 101 18.00 14.84 4.50
C ALA A 101 19.53 14.93 4.27
N ASP A 102 20.32 14.27 5.13
CA ASP A 102 21.78 14.21 5.06
C ASP A 102 22.33 13.11 4.13
N SER A 103 21.47 12.28 3.54
CA SER A 103 21.86 11.16 2.65
C SER A 103 22.39 11.62 1.28
N GLY A 104 22.12 12.87 0.88
CA GLY A 104 22.42 13.39 -0.45
C GLY A 104 21.43 12.94 -1.54
N ILE A 105 20.39 12.19 -1.21
CA ILE A 105 19.37 11.75 -2.14
C ILE A 105 18.41 12.91 -2.42
N ARG A 106 18.28 13.30 -3.71
CA ARG A 106 17.39 14.38 -4.17
C ARG A 106 16.47 13.95 -5.30
N ASN A 107 16.83 12.90 -6.02
CA ASN A 107 16.06 12.32 -7.12
C ASN A 107 16.19 10.78 -7.10
N LEU A 108 15.43 10.12 -7.97
CA LEU A 108 15.37 8.65 -8.03
C LEU A 108 16.75 8.02 -8.31
N GLU A 109 17.56 8.62 -9.18
CA GLU A 109 18.88 8.09 -9.55
C GLU A 109 19.88 8.09 -8.38
N ASP A 110 19.70 9.00 -7.42
CA ASP A 110 20.56 9.09 -6.24
C ASP A 110 20.42 7.91 -5.26
N LEU A 111 19.41 7.05 -5.48
CA LEU A 111 19.27 5.80 -4.72
C LEU A 111 20.37 4.78 -5.00
N LYS A 112 21.04 4.88 -6.16
CA LYS A 112 22.15 3.98 -6.52
C LYS A 112 23.26 4.06 -5.50
N GLY A 113 23.75 2.90 -5.05
CA GLY A 113 24.81 2.80 -4.04
C GLY A 113 24.39 3.16 -2.62
N LYS A 114 23.10 3.45 -2.39
CA LYS A 114 22.56 3.76 -1.05
C LYS A 114 22.00 2.52 -0.36
N ARG A 115 21.76 2.63 0.95
CA ARG A 115 21.06 1.64 1.75
C ARG A 115 19.56 1.94 1.65
N VAL A 116 18.83 1.11 0.92
CA VAL A 116 17.41 1.34 0.62
C VAL A 116 16.54 0.22 1.17
N ASN A 117 15.51 0.54 1.93
CA ASN A 117 14.48 -0.43 2.25
C ASN A 117 13.51 -0.56 1.08
N ILE A 118 13.54 -1.70 0.42
CA ILE A 118 12.69 -2.01 -0.75
C ILE A 118 11.37 -2.70 -0.38
N GLY A 119 11.12 -2.90 0.92
CA GLY A 119 9.90 -3.52 1.45
C GLY A 119 10.02 -5.01 1.70
N ASN A 120 9.16 -5.53 2.58
CA ASN A 120 9.15 -6.95 2.94
C ASN A 120 8.55 -7.82 1.81
N PRO A 121 8.99 -9.08 1.68
CA PRO A 121 8.36 -10.05 0.80
C PRO A 121 6.85 -10.17 1.08
N GLY A 122 6.05 -10.26 0.03
CA GLY A 122 4.58 -10.32 0.12
C GLY A 122 3.87 -8.97 0.27
N SER A 123 4.61 -7.88 0.43
CA SER A 123 4.03 -6.54 0.42
C SER A 123 3.80 -6.01 -0.99
N GLY A 124 2.82 -5.14 -1.15
CA GLY A 124 2.54 -4.48 -2.42
C GLY A 124 3.66 -3.53 -2.83
N GLN A 125 4.19 -2.71 -1.89
CA GLN A 125 5.28 -1.80 -2.19
C GLN A 125 6.55 -2.52 -2.66
N ARG A 126 6.86 -3.71 -2.12
CA ARG A 126 8.00 -4.50 -2.59
C ARG A 126 7.83 -4.88 -4.05
N GLY A 127 6.66 -5.38 -4.41
CA GLY A 127 6.37 -5.75 -5.77
C GLY A 127 6.43 -4.56 -6.72
N THR A 128 5.82 -3.41 -6.36
CA THR A 128 5.87 -2.19 -7.18
C THR A 128 7.28 -1.62 -7.28
N MET A 129 8.08 -1.69 -6.20
CA MET A 129 9.50 -1.32 -6.27
C MET A 129 10.29 -2.19 -7.24
N GLU A 130 10.03 -3.49 -7.28
CA GLU A 130 10.70 -4.39 -8.23
C GLU A 130 10.29 -4.10 -9.68
N VAL A 131 9.02 -3.75 -9.94
CA VAL A 131 8.57 -3.29 -11.27
C VAL A 131 9.30 -2.02 -11.68
N LEU A 132 9.44 -1.05 -10.78
CA LEU A 132 10.20 0.18 -11.03
C LEU A 132 11.70 -0.11 -11.28
N MET A 133 12.30 -0.98 -10.47
CA MET A 133 13.69 -1.41 -10.65
C MET A 133 13.91 -2.05 -12.03
N GLU A 134 13.02 -2.94 -12.44
CA GLU A 134 13.08 -3.58 -13.77
C GLU A 134 13.01 -2.54 -14.90
N ALA A 135 12.08 -1.59 -14.80
CA ALA A 135 11.94 -0.49 -15.77
C ALA A 135 13.18 0.41 -15.86
N LEU A 136 13.93 0.53 -14.77
CA LEU A 136 15.19 1.30 -14.68
C LEU A 136 16.43 0.46 -15.05
N GLY A 137 16.28 -0.84 -15.27
CA GLY A 137 17.40 -1.77 -15.45
C GLY A 137 18.21 -1.97 -14.17
N TRP A 138 17.58 -1.87 -13.01
CA TRP A 138 18.19 -2.06 -11.68
C TRP A 138 17.87 -3.42 -11.11
N ASP A 139 18.75 -3.89 -10.24
CA ASP A 139 18.54 -5.04 -9.37
C ASP A 139 18.98 -4.71 -7.93
N LYS A 140 18.96 -5.70 -7.04
CA LYS A 140 19.37 -5.49 -5.64
C LYS A 140 20.82 -5.03 -5.49
N SER A 141 21.70 -5.39 -6.43
CA SER A 141 23.10 -4.97 -6.41
C SER A 141 23.32 -3.49 -6.77
N THR A 142 22.29 -2.83 -7.30
CA THR A 142 22.27 -1.37 -7.52
C THR A 142 22.40 -0.61 -6.21
N PHE A 143 21.96 -1.20 -5.11
CA PHE A 143 22.03 -0.61 -3.76
C PHE A 143 23.23 -1.17 -2.99
N SER A 144 23.81 -0.37 -2.08
CA SER A 144 24.81 -0.92 -1.14
C SER A 144 24.17 -1.86 -0.12
N LEU A 145 22.87 -1.65 0.16
CA LEU A 145 22.02 -2.53 0.95
C LEU A 145 20.58 -2.42 0.42
N ALA A 146 20.00 -3.53 0.00
CA ALA A 146 18.56 -3.66 -0.25
C ALA A 146 17.93 -4.35 0.97
N SER A 147 17.43 -3.58 1.94
CA SER A 147 16.78 -4.16 3.11
C SER A 147 15.32 -4.49 2.83
N GLU A 148 14.77 -5.41 3.60
CA GLU A 148 13.43 -5.99 3.40
C GLU A 148 12.56 -5.84 4.65
N LEU A 149 12.65 -4.68 5.30
CA LEU A 149 11.92 -4.37 6.53
C LEU A 149 10.42 -4.18 6.25
N LYS A 150 9.61 -4.55 7.21
CA LYS A 150 8.18 -4.24 7.20
C LYS A 150 7.96 -2.73 7.30
N SER A 151 6.82 -2.25 6.81
CA SER A 151 6.47 -0.83 6.83
C SER A 151 6.44 -0.23 8.24
N SER A 152 6.12 -1.03 9.27
CA SER A 152 6.13 -0.60 10.67
C SER A 152 7.53 -0.44 11.28
N GLU A 153 8.58 -0.92 10.60
CA GLU A 153 9.96 -0.89 11.09
C GLU A 153 10.82 0.16 10.36
N GLN A 154 10.39 0.56 9.16
CA GLN A 154 11.24 1.33 8.25
C GLN A 154 11.50 2.77 8.71
N SER A 155 10.53 3.45 9.33
CA SER A 155 10.69 4.82 9.82
C SER A 155 11.76 4.89 10.91
N LYS A 156 11.71 3.95 11.85
CA LYS A 156 12.73 3.84 12.89
C LYS A 156 14.11 3.52 12.30
N ALA A 157 14.20 2.58 11.35
CA ALA A 157 15.46 2.23 10.71
C ALA A 157 16.07 3.41 9.94
N LEU A 158 15.23 4.24 9.30
CA LEU A 158 15.65 5.46 8.63
C LEU A 158 16.25 6.46 9.62
N CYS A 159 15.55 6.75 10.70
CA CYS A 159 15.99 7.72 11.71
C CYS A 159 17.16 7.22 12.58
N ASP A 160 17.29 5.91 12.77
CA ASP A 160 18.45 5.26 13.41
C ASP A 160 19.70 5.17 12.48
N ASN A 161 19.66 5.74 11.30
CA ASN A 161 20.72 5.69 10.30
C ASN A 161 21.12 4.26 9.86
N LYS A 162 20.18 3.33 9.86
CA LYS A 162 20.40 1.97 9.36
C LYS A 162 20.15 1.86 7.85
N ILE A 163 19.30 2.74 7.32
CA ILE A 163 19.01 2.90 5.90
C ILE A 163 19.05 4.38 5.53
N ASP A 164 19.29 4.68 4.26
CA ASP A 164 19.34 6.05 3.73
C ASP A 164 18.02 6.48 3.13
N ALA A 165 17.23 5.52 2.63
CA ALA A 165 15.90 5.73 2.08
C ALA A 165 14.99 4.52 2.32
N MET A 166 13.69 4.79 2.27
CA MET A 166 12.65 3.77 2.32
C MET A 166 11.61 4.02 1.23
N VAL A 167 10.96 2.96 0.75
CA VAL A 167 9.84 3.04 -0.18
C VAL A 167 8.55 2.61 0.49
N PHE A 168 7.45 3.27 0.14
CA PHE A 168 6.12 2.89 0.61
C PHE A 168 5.05 3.28 -0.40
N THR A 169 4.28 2.31 -0.87
CA THR A 169 3.06 2.56 -1.64
C THR A 169 1.92 2.64 -0.65
N VAL A 170 1.42 3.85 -0.40
CA VAL A 170 0.53 4.11 0.73
C VAL A 170 -0.35 5.33 0.49
N GLY A 171 -1.54 5.34 1.08
CA GLY A 171 -2.39 6.53 1.17
C GLY A 171 -1.77 7.62 2.04
N HIS A 172 -2.08 8.85 1.72
CA HIS A 172 -1.60 10.02 2.47
C HIS A 172 -2.75 10.79 3.14
N PRO A 173 -2.54 11.28 4.38
CA PRO A 173 -1.34 11.18 5.19
C PRO A 173 -1.12 9.78 5.77
N SER A 174 0.15 9.35 5.83
CA SER A 174 0.57 8.05 6.38
C SER A 174 1.26 8.23 7.73
N GLY A 175 0.92 7.39 8.68
CA GLY A 175 1.56 7.37 10.01
C GLY A 175 3.06 7.09 9.94
N SER A 176 3.49 6.15 9.10
CA SER A 176 4.91 5.82 8.90
C SER A 176 5.71 7.01 8.36
N ILE A 177 5.18 7.73 7.35
CA ILE A 177 5.89 8.87 6.78
C ILE A 177 5.89 10.05 7.74
N LYS A 178 4.79 10.26 8.46
CA LYS A 178 4.72 11.29 9.51
C LYS A 178 5.73 10.99 10.63
N GLU A 179 5.87 9.74 11.05
CA GLU A 179 6.88 9.31 12.03
C GLU A 179 8.29 9.62 11.53
N ALA A 180 8.64 9.23 10.30
CA ALA A 180 9.96 9.50 9.71
C ALA A 180 10.28 11.00 9.69
N THR A 181 9.36 11.82 9.19
CA THR A 181 9.56 13.27 9.02
C THR A 181 9.47 14.07 10.32
N THR A 182 8.98 13.47 11.42
CA THR A 182 8.95 14.10 12.76
C THR A 182 10.12 13.65 13.61
N SER A 183 10.57 12.42 13.47
CA SER A 183 11.63 11.82 14.32
C SER A 183 13.03 12.16 13.83
N CYS A 184 13.22 12.44 12.54
CA CYS A 184 14.47 12.89 11.96
C CYS A 184 14.21 13.73 10.70
N ASP A 185 15.20 14.52 10.30
CA ASP A 185 15.13 15.32 9.08
C ASP A 185 15.08 14.40 7.85
N SER A 186 13.90 14.32 7.24
CA SER A 186 13.63 13.45 6.10
C SER A 186 12.90 14.20 4.99
N VAL A 187 13.21 13.84 3.75
CA VAL A 187 12.66 14.46 2.54
C VAL A 187 11.93 13.44 1.70
N LEU A 188 10.79 13.85 1.14
CA LEU A 188 10.10 13.11 0.10
C LEU A 188 10.80 13.36 -1.23
N VAL A 189 11.02 12.31 -2.02
CA VAL A 189 11.79 12.34 -3.25
C VAL A 189 10.85 12.16 -4.44
N ASN A 190 10.99 13.02 -5.46
CA ASN A 190 10.26 12.84 -6.71
C ASN A 190 10.62 11.51 -7.38
N VAL A 191 9.61 10.80 -7.86
CA VAL A 191 9.73 9.55 -8.62
C VAL A 191 9.17 9.78 -10.01
N THR A 192 10.01 10.33 -10.87
CA THR A 192 9.67 10.80 -12.23
C THR A 192 10.73 10.37 -13.23
N GLY A 193 10.46 10.55 -14.51
CA GLY A 193 11.37 10.26 -15.61
C GLY A 193 10.82 9.22 -16.58
N ALA A 194 11.54 8.97 -17.67
CA ALA A 194 11.07 8.16 -18.80
C ALA A 194 10.61 6.75 -18.41
N ALA A 195 11.28 6.10 -17.46
CA ALA A 195 10.86 4.77 -16.97
C ALA A 195 9.50 4.81 -16.28
N VAL A 196 9.26 5.83 -15.44
CA VAL A 196 7.98 6.04 -14.74
C VAL A 196 6.88 6.40 -15.76
N ASP A 197 7.17 7.29 -16.70
CA ASP A 197 6.24 7.67 -17.78
C ASP A 197 5.84 6.44 -18.61
N GLY A 198 6.80 5.56 -18.90
CA GLY A 198 6.56 4.30 -19.60
C GLY A 198 5.67 3.34 -18.82
N LEU A 199 5.87 3.23 -17.51
CA LEU A 199 5.01 2.41 -16.63
C LEU A 199 3.57 2.91 -16.64
N VAL A 200 3.38 4.22 -16.52
CA VAL A 200 2.03 4.83 -16.52
C VAL A 200 1.37 4.70 -17.88
N ALA A 201 2.12 4.89 -18.98
CA ALA A 201 1.56 4.81 -20.32
C ALA A 201 1.14 3.39 -20.74
N ASN A 202 1.83 2.36 -20.22
CA ASN A 202 1.62 0.98 -20.65
C ASN A 202 0.78 0.13 -19.67
N ASN A 203 0.34 0.69 -18.55
CA ASN A 203 -0.42 -0.05 -17.53
C ASN A 203 -1.57 0.80 -16.98
N ASP A 204 -2.79 0.37 -17.21
CA ASP A 204 -4.01 1.09 -16.81
C ASP A 204 -4.18 1.23 -15.29
N PHE A 205 -3.48 0.42 -14.50
CA PHE A 205 -3.52 0.47 -13.04
C PHE A 205 -2.50 1.43 -12.44
N TYR A 206 -1.56 2.00 -13.23
CA TYR A 206 -0.67 3.07 -12.78
C TYR A 206 -1.16 4.44 -13.26
N ARG A 207 -0.99 5.44 -12.41
CA ARG A 207 -1.33 6.83 -12.70
C ARG A 207 -0.24 7.77 -12.19
N THR A 208 -0.09 8.92 -12.80
CA THR A 208 0.67 10.01 -12.20
C THR A 208 0.00 10.44 -10.90
N ALA A 209 0.80 10.76 -9.90
CA ALA A 209 0.32 11.17 -8.58
C ALA A 209 1.15 12.33 -8.03
N THR A 210 0.52 13.13 -7.18
CA THR A 210 1.18 14.21 -6.46
C THR A 210 0.87 14.09 -4.98
N ILE A 211 1.91 14.11 -4.15
CA ILE A 211 1.77 14.21 -2.69
C ILE A 211 1.85 15.70 -2.36
N PRO A 212 0.80 16.31 -1.82
CA PRO A 212 0.77 17.76 -1.57
C PRO A 212 1.88 18.22 -0.63
N GLY A 213 2.51 19.33 -0.95
CA GLY A 213 3.47 20.00 -0.08
C GLY A 213 2.83 20.47 1.23
N GLY A 214 3.64 20.56 2.29
CA GLY A 214 3.18 20.96 3.60
C GLY A 214 2.46 19.88 4.42
N MET A 215 2.23 18.71 3.83
CA MET A 215 1.58 17.58 4.54
C MET A 215 2.49 16.97 5.61
N TYR A 216 3.79 16.99 5.38
CA TYR A 216 4.80 16.39 6.26
C TYR A 216 5.85 17.43 6.69
N ASN A 217 6.34 17.30 7.91
CA ASN A 217 7.34 18.19 8.47
C ASN A 217 8.59 18.28 7.56
N GLY A 218 9.08 19.49 7.31
CA GLY A 218 10.28 19.73 6.48
C GLY A 218 10.07 19.54 4.96
N ASN A 219 8.84 19.30 4.50
CA ASN A 219 8.49 19.04 3.10
C ASN A 219 7.45 20.06 2.60
N PRO A 220 7.84 21.29 2.29
CA PRO A 220 6.91 22.35 1.90
C PRO A 220 6.38 22.22 0.47
N ASP A 221 7.10 21.54 -0.41
CA ASP A 221 6.82 21.45 -1.83
C ASP A 221 6.06 20.18 -2.20
N ASP A 222 5.31 20.22 -3.31
CA ASP A 222 4.67 19.06 -3.89
C ASP A 222 5.71 18.01 -4.31
N THR A 223 5.40 16.73 -4.08
CA THR A 223 6.21 15.61 -4.53
C THR A 223 5.50 14.88 -5.66
N HIS A 224 6.13 14.82 -6.83
CA HIS A 224 5.59 14.16 -8.02
C HIS A 224 6.05 12.71 -8.09
N THR A 225 5.12 11.82 -8.39
CA THR A 225 5.35 10.38 -8.45
C THR A 225 4.30 9.69 -9.33
N PHE A 226 4.26 8.40 -9.27
CA PHE A 226 3.16 7.59 -9.80
C PHE A 226 2.49 6.82 -8.66
N GLY A 227 1.38 6.18 -8.94
CA GLY A 227 0.70 5.41 -7.91
C GLY A 227 -0.37 4.49 -8.45
N VAL A 228 -1.02 3.84 -7.52
CA VAL A 228 -2.09 2.86 -7.70
C VAL A 228 -3.30 3.27 -6.85
N GLY A 229 -4.33 2.45 -6.84
CA GLY A 229 -5.46 2.59 -5.91
C GLY A 229 -5.44 1.48 -4.85
N ALA A 230 -5.93 1.79 -3.67
CA ALA A 230 -6.26 0.79 -2.65
C ALA A 230 -7.66 0.26 -2.92
N THR A 231 -7.80 -1.05 -2.99
CA THR A 231 -9.08 -1.72 -3.24
C THR A 231 -9.36 -2.75 -2.15
N VAL A 232 -10.59 -2.75 -1.65
CA VAL A 232 -11.07 -3.87 -0.83
C VAL A 232 -11.42 -5.01 -1.78
N VAL A 233 -10.80 -6.16 -1.57
CA VAL A 233 -10.93 -7.34 -2.41
C VAL A 233 -11.42 -8.54 -1.60
N THR A 234 -12.04 -9.48 -2.27
CA THR A 234 -12.59 -10.72 -1.69
C THR A 234 -12.57 -11.85 -2.72
N SER A 235 -13.03 -13.02 -2.33
CA SER A 235 -13.27 -14.15 -3.22
C SER A 235 -14.78 -14.32 -3.51
N ALA A 236 -15.11 -14.80 -4.69
CA ALA A 236 -16.46 -15.24 -5.03
C ALA A 236 -16.99 -16.35 -4.11
N ALA A 237 -16.13 -17.01 -3.34
CA ALA A 237 -16.52 -18.01 -2.35
C ALA A 237 -17.13 -17.40 -1.06
N VAL A 238 -16.92 -16.11 -0.81
CA VAL A 238 -17.49 -15.41 0.35
C VAL A 238 -18.97 -15.11 0.05
N SER A 239 -19.84 -15.37 1.03
CA SER A 239 -21.29 -15.26 0.83
C SER A 239 -21.74 -13.84 0.48
N GLU A 240 -22.75 -13.73 -0.38
CA GLU A 240 -23.37 -12.46 -0.76
C GLU A 240 -23.87 -11.67 0.46
N HIS A 241 -24.41 -12.35 1.46
CA HIS A 241 -24.86 -11.72 2.71
C HIS A 241 -23.72 -10.96 3.42
N VAL A 242 -22.53 -11.55 3.49
CA VAL A 242 -21.36 -10.92 4.09
C VAL A 242 -20.95 -9.69 3.28
N ILE A 243 -20.81 -9.83 1.97
CA ILE A 243 -20.39 -8.72 1.10
C ILE A 243 -21.41 -7.59 1.11
N HIS A 244 -22.69 -7.92 1.00
CA HIS A 244 -23.77 -6.93 1.11
C HIS A 244 -23.71 -6.17 2.45
N THR A 245 -23.53 -6.89 3.57
CA THR A 245 -23.41 -6.28 4.90
C THR A 245 -22.23 -5.32 5.01
N ILE A 246 -21.07 -5.70 4.46
CA ILE A 246 -19.88 -4.84 4.45
C ILE A 246 -20.12 -3.56 3.62
N VAL A 247 -20.60 -3.72 2.39
CA VAL A 247 -20.88 -2.61 1.47
C VAL A 247 -21.94 -1.68 2.08
N LYS A 248 -23.04 -2.22 2.55
CA LYS A 248 -24.11 -1.48 3.21
C LYS A 248 -23.61 -0.71 4.42
N GLY A 249 -22.84 -1.36 5.30
CA GLY A 249 -22.26 -0.73 6.50
C GLY A 249 -21.40 0.50 6.19
N VAL A 250 -20.64 0.45 5.09
CA VAL A 250 -19.80 1.58 4.65
C VAL A 250 -20.64 2.65 3.96
N PHE A 251 -21.43 2.30 2.95
CA PHE A 251 -22.08 3.28 2.07
C PHE A 251 -23.31 3.95 2.71
N GLU A 252 -24.04 3.29 3.59
CA GLU A 252 -25.10 3.94 4.40
C GLU A 252 -24.52 4.87 5.49
N ASN A 253 -23.23 4.71 5.84
CA ASN A 253 -22.51 5.55 6.78
C ASN A 253 -21.34 6.30 6.11
N PHE A 254 -21.44 6.61 4.83
CA PHE A 254 -20.34 7.10 4.01
C PHE A 254 -19.69 8.37 4.56
N ASP A 255 -20.49 9.34 5.02
CA ASP A 255 -19.95 10.58 5.62
C ASP A 255 -19.21 10.31 6.95
N SER A 256 -19.64 9.31 7.70
CA SER A 256 -18.93 8.86 8.90
C SER A 256 -17.65 8.14 8.54
N PHE A 257 -17.68 7.28 7.50
CA PHE A 257 -16.50 6.58 7.00
C PHE A 257 -15.38 7.54 6.60
N LYS A 258 -15.69 8.53 5.76
CA LYS A 258 -14.72 9.56 5.31
C LYS A 258 -14.06 10.34 6.45
N LYS A 259 -14.70 10.45 7.60
CA LYS A 259 -14.17 11.17 8.78
C LYS A 259 -13.26 10.28 9.66
N LEU A 260 -13.21 8.97 9.42
CA LEU A 260 -12.44 8.05 10.27
C LEU A 260 -10.94 8.08 9.96
N HIS A 261 -10.56 8.52 8.76
CA HIS A 261 -9.16 8.75 8.40
C HIS A 261 -9.06 9.82 7.30
N PRO A 262 -8.05 10.73 7.36
CA PRO A 262 -7.90 11.81 6.37
C PRO A 262 -7.63 11.35 4.94
N ALA A 263 -7.22 10.10 4.74
CA ALA A 263 -6.97 9.54 3.40
C ALA A 263 -8.25 9.04 2.68
N PHE A 264 -9.39 8.96 3.38
CA PHE A 264 -10.67 8.45 2.83
C PHE A 264 -11.49 9.51 2.13
#